data_7931440f894a5808c0babe75ec98c72f
#
_entry.id   7931440f894a5808c0babe75ec98c72f
#
_cell.length_a   1.000
_cell.length_b   1.000
_cell.length_c   1.000
_cell.angle_alpha   90.00
_cell.angle_beta   90.00
_cell.angle_gamma   90.00
#
_symmetry.space_group_name_H-M   'P 1'
#
loop_
_entity.id
_entity.type
_entity.pdbx_description
1 polymer ?
#
loop_
_entity_poly.entity_id
_entity_poly.type
_entity_poly.pdbx_seq_one_letter_code
_entity_poly.pdbx_strand_id
1 'polypeptide(L)'
;ITEDMITFADASQLDEEGKQRTIVAARKAINSIDIDYTDSPLARVTVVLTGDGSARVGLYLDGFVADGWSQDILLRDFDALWKDETQQLAEEKYLFRDYVNFVNSLKTGEAYEKARDFWMERLPELPGVPELPLKKAADDICDPSIKNLDRYMGMDEWNAFEKKCKVHGITTSNAMMTVLGRVLARWSRQNRFVINIPMIKRFFEQADFEDTFGICTDFIIFDMKYDRTLGFGQEAHRNQEHMEQLIGNSLFSGMDVIREMSKQRGTLGNATPVVFTSLVDVPEHSYEYVKKVFFQTHTSQVWIDAIVLKSGGRIQFSWDYVADLFEDHTVNAMIDTLVSEIRRLALHDDAWDTAIEPVSAFPVDLDSAAGPVTEVEYRPLAEMLLDSFAAHGENVAVISCGREYTYNELLCRSYEIAAKLQEFGLRQGGRAVILMDKCFDQVASVIGTVLCGAAYVPLDTQNTSSRIAYCFEQTEAAAILTDRQMLATYPEIKDTCIVVDTGEMTPGEVPGKNGFVRPEYSLDDLYGIIYTSGSTGMPKGVMLHQAGLINCMAFTRKLLHLTETDRMISLTNLCHDMSIYDIFGILAEGAAVVLPDKDKTKDPDNWLKIIRDHKVTLWNSVPAISEMM
;
A
#
# COMPACT_ATOMS: atom_id res chain seq x y z
N ILE A 1 29.96 -16.74 -32.89
CA ILE A 1 29.57 -15.44 -33.48
C ILE A 1 30.05 -15.47 -34.92
N THR A 2 29.16 -15.34 -35.88
CA THR A 2 29.44 -15.29 -37.30
C THR A 2 29.49 -13.83 -37.78
N GLU A 3 30.05 -13.54 -38.94
CA GLU A 3 30.22 -12.16 -39.42
C GLU A 3 28.87 -11.41 -39.56
N ASP A 4 27.80 -12.10 -39.87
CA ASP A 4 26.42 -11.57 -39.97
C ASP A 4 25.81 -11.13 -38.62
N MET A 5 26.40 -11.58 -37.50
CA MET A 5 26.03 -11.14 -36.15
C MET A 5 26.72 -9.84 -35.73
N ILE A 6 27.66 -9.33 -36.53
CA ILE A 6 28.47 -8.16 -36.18
C ILE A 6 28.07 -6.97 -37.05
N THR A 7 27.69 -5.87 -36.40
CA THR A 7 27.38 -4.61 -37.08
C THR A 7 28.45 -3.57 -36.76
N PHE A 8 28.82 -2.76 -37.78
CA PHE A 8 29.82 -1.71 -37.66
C PHE A 8 29.22 -0.33 -37.92
N ALA A 9 29.67 0.64 -37.14
CA ALA A 9 29.41 2.05 -37.37
C ALA A 9 30.72 2.84 -37.22
N ASP A 10 31.08 3.67 -38.20
CA ASP A 10 32.22 4.54 -38.14
C ASP A 10 31.83 5.96 -37.73
N ALA A 11 32.15 6.34 -36.52
CA ALA A 11 31.97 7.67 -35.97
C ALA A 11 33.29 8.46 -35.83
N SER A 12 34.41 7.94 -36.40
CA SER A 12 35.74 8.49 -36.21
C SER A 12 35.90 9.94 -36.67
N GLN A 13 35.13 10.37 -37.66
CA GLN A 13 35.18 11.72 -38.24
C GLN A 13 34.11 12.65 -37.64
N LEU A 14 33.27 12.19 -36.73
CA LEU A 14 32.22 12.99 -36.12
C LEU A 14 32.75 13.79 -34.92
N ASP A 15 32.08 14.89 -34.59
CA ASP A 15 32.29 15.61 -33.35
C ASP A 15 31.82 14.76 -32.14
N GLU A 16 32.15 15.17 -30.94
CA GLU A 16 31.83 14.41 -29.72
C GLU A 16 30.32 14.18 -29.55
N GLU A 17 29.48 15.14 -29.95
CA GLU A 17 28.02 15.00 -29.91
C GLU A 17 27.54 13.96 -30.95
N GLY A 18 28.13 13.98 -32.15
CA GLY A 18 27.85 12.99 -33.18
C GLY A 18 28.28 11.58 -32.79
N LYS A 19 29.48 11.43 -32.17
CA LYS A 19 29.94 10.17 -31.60
C LYS A 19 28.98 9.62 -30.55
N GLN A 20 28.56 10.47 -29.61
CA GLN A 20 27.61 10.07 -28.55
C GLN A 20 26.25 9.67 -29.14
N ARG A 21 25.71 10.43 -30.11
CA ARG A 21 24.47 10.06 -30.81
C ARG A 21 24.59 8.69 -31.48
N THR A 22 25.71 8.39 -32.13
CA THR A 22 25.95 7.10 -32.79
C THR A 22 26.01 5.96 -31.77
N ILE A 23 26.72 6.15 -30.66
CA ILE A 23 26.82 5.15 -29.58
C ILE A 23 25.43 4.88 -28.97
N VAL A 24 24.64 5.92 -28.70
CA VAL A 24 23.29 5.78 -28.15
C VAL A 24 22.36 5.07 -29.14
N ALA A 25 22.45 5.41 -30.44
CA ALA A 25 21.68 4.75 -31.48
C ALA A 25 22.03 3.26 -31.61
N ALA A 26 23.33 2.92 -31.58
CA ALA A 26 23.81 1.54 -31.60
C ALA A 26 23.31 0.75 -30.37
N ARG A 27 23.38 1.35 -29.17
CA ARG A 27 22.83 0.76 -27.94
C ARG A 27 21.32 0.52 -28.04
N LYS A 28 20.59 1.50 -28.54
CA LYS A 28 19.14 1.36 -28.74
C LYS A 28 18.81 0.25 -29.74
N ALA A 29 19.55 0.17 -30.84
CA ALA A 29 19.35 -0.86 -31.86
C ALA A 29 19.59 -2.28 -31.32
N ILE A 30 20.64 -2.47 -30.51
CA ILE A 30 20.96 -3.79 -29.92
C ILE A 30 19.95 -4.20 -28.82
N ASN A 31 19.34 -3.24 -28.12
CA ASN A 31 18.35 -3.49 -27.08
C ASN A 31 16.91 -3.65 -27.60
N SER A 32 16.62 -3.22 -28.82
CA SER A 32 15.28 -3.28 -29.44
C SER A 32 15.11 -4.45 -30.42
N ILE A 33 15.84 -5.54 -30.20
CA ILE A 33 15.81 -6.69 -31.09
C ILE A 33 14.61 -7.57 -30.74
N ASP A 34 13.70 -7.71 -31.69
CA ASP A 34 12.68 -8.75 -31.65
C ASP A 34 13.34 -10.08 -32.04
N ILE A 35 13.39 -11.02 -31.08
CA ILE A 35 14.07 -12.29 -31.25
C ILE A 35 13.04 -13.37 -31.63
N ASP A 36 13.15 -13.85 -32.84
CA ASP A 36 12.55 -15.12 -33.21
C ASP A 36 13.46 -16.25 -32.76
N TYR A 37 13.12 -16.92 -31.68
CA TYR A 37 13.90 -18.01 -31.09
C TYR A 37 14.07 -19.22 -32.03
N THR A 38 13.36 -19.26 -33.14
CA THR A 38 13.47 -20.34 -34.13
C THR A 38 14.50 -20.07 -35.23
N ASP A 39 14.86 -18.80 -35.48
CA ASP A 39 15.70 -18.43 -36.62
C ASP A 39 16.71 -17.28 -36.33
N SER A 40 16.56 -16.55 -35.26
CA SER A 40 17.43 -15.43 -34.94
C SER A 40 18.70 -15.85 -34.21
N PRO A 41 19.86 -15.19 -34.48
CA PRO A 41 21.03 -15.38 -33.65
C PRO A 41 20.79 -14.86 -32.23
N LEU A 42 21.06 -15.71 -31.24
CA LEU A 42 20.90 -15.40 -29.81
C LEU A 42 22.05 -14.57 -29.21
N ALA A 43 22.99 -14.13 -30.06
CA ALA A 43 24.07 -13.21 -29.72
C ALA A 43 24.28 -12.19 -30.83
N ARG A 44 24.59 -10.95 -30.48
CA ARG A 44 24.93 -9.89 -31.45
C ARG A 44 26.00 -8.97 -30.90
N VAL A 45 26.81 -8.44 -31.82
CA VAL A 45 27.87 -7.51 -31.50
C VAL A 45 27.70 -6.27 -32.36
N THR A 46 27.82 -5.10 -31.76
CA THR A 46 27.89 -3.83 -32.47
C THR A 46 29.20 -3.13 -32.14
N VAL A 47 29.95 -2.71 -33.14
CA VAL A 47 31.22 -2.00 -32.99
C VAL A 47 31.06 -0.59 -33.52
N VAL A 48 31.33 0.43 -32.67
CA VAL A 48 31.36 1.84 -33.06
C VAL A 48 32.78 2.35 -32.91
N LEU A 49 33.43 2.70 -34.04
CA LEU A 49 34.77 3.28 -34.06
C LEU A 49 34.71 4.75 -33.66
N THR A 50 35.51 5.19 -32.70
CA THR A 50 35.50 6.57 -32.16
C THR A 50 36.64 7.46 -32.65
N GLY A 51 37.62 6.91 -33.39
CA GLY A 51 38.68 7.68 -34.03
C GLY A 51 39.85 8.10 -33.13
N ASP A 52 39.81 7.74 -31.86
CA ASP A 52 40.85 8.01 -30.85
C ASP A 52 41.68 6.77 -30.53
N GLY A 53 41.64 5.78 -31.38
CA GLY A 53 42.29 4.46 -31.16
C GLY A 53 41.44 3.54 -30.28
N SER A 54 40.20 3.95 -29.91
CA SER A 54 39.25 3.13 -29.16
C SER A 54 38.01 2.80 -29.99
N ALA A 55 37.27 1.81 -29.54
CA ALA A 55 35.97 1.47 -30.05
C ALA A 55 34.96 1.26 -28.91
N ARG A 56 33.67 1.46 -29.18
CA ARG A 56 32.61 1.03 -28.29
C ARG A 56 32.02 -0.27 -28.82
N VAL A 57 32.13 -1.33 -28.04
CA VAL A 57 31.62 -2.66 -28.39
C VAL A 57 30.35 -2.88 -27.55
N GLY A 58 29.22 -3.00 -28.23
CA GLY A 58 27.94 -3.46 -27.64
C GLY A 58 27.84 -4.96 -27.83
N LEU A 59 27.63 -5.71 -26.77
CA LEU A 59 27.45 -7.15 -26.77
C LEU A 59 26.04 -7.45 -26.25
N TYR A 60 25.23 -8.11 -27.07
CA TYR A 60 23.98 -8.73 -26.65
C TYR A 60 24.16 -10.24 -26.58
N LEU A 61 23.77 -10.81 -25.45
CA LEU A 61 23.71 -12.26 -25.23
C LEU A 61 22.35 -12.59 -24.66
N ASP A 62 21.62 -13.48 -25.32
CA ASP A 62 20.35 -13.96 -24.82
C ASP A 62 20.54 -14.88 -23.60
N GLY A 63 19.61 -14.78 -22.64
CA GLY A 63 19.61 -15.61 -21.44
C GLY A 63 19.47 -17.13 -21.70
N PHE A 64 19.13 -17.54 -22.92
CA PHE A 64 19.13 -18.96 -23.31
C PHE A 64 20.51 -19.51 -23.65
N VAL A 65 21.50 -18.66 -23.87
CA VAL A 65 22.86 -19.12 -24.27
C VAL A 65 23.93 -18.81 -23.25
N ALA A 66 23.75 -17.76 -22.43
CA ALA A 66 24.78 -17.31 -21.51
C ALA A 66 24.19 -16.62 -20.27
N ASP A 67 24.83 -16.82 -19.13
CA ASP A 67 24.58 -16.06 -17.91
C ASP A 67 25.63 -14.94 -17.73
N GLY A 68 25.50 -14.15 -16.63
CA GLY A 68 26.42 -13.06 -16.33
C GLY A 68 27.86 -13.51 -16.14
N TRP A 69 28.10 -14.71 -15.62
CA TRP A 69 29.44 -15.29 -15.50
C TRP A 69 30.04 -15.63 -16.85
N SER A 70 29.23 -16.15 -17.77
CA SER A 70 29.67 -16.43 -19.15
C SER A 70 30.09 -15.15 -19.90
N GLN A 71 29.50 -14.01 -19.59
CA GLN A 71 29.92 -12.72 -20.14
C GLN A 71 31.35 -12.37 -19.67
N ASP A 72 31.69 -12.63 -18.41
CA ASP A 72 33.04 -12.38 -17.91
C ASP A 72 34.07 -13.32 -18.53
N ILE A 73 33.74 -14.59 -18.77
CA ILE A 73 34.57 -15.51 -19.54
C ILE A 73 34.85 -14.94 -20.94
N LEU A 74 33.79 -14.49 -21.63
CA LEU A 74 33.92 -13.92 -22.97
C LEU A 74 34.80 -12.66 -23.00
N LEU A 75 34.62 -11.76 -22.02
CA LEU A 75 35.43 -10.53 -21.93
C LEU A 75 36.88 -10.81 -21.60
N ARG A 76 37.16 -11.77 -20.74
CA ARG A 76 38.53 -12.25 -20.42
C ARG A 76 39.21 -12.77 -21.66
N ASP A 77 38.57 -13.63 -22.40
CA ASP A 77 39.11 -14.25 -23.59
C ASP A 77 39.30 -13.23 -24.72
N PHE A 78 38.36 -12.28 -24.85
CA PHE A 78 38.47 -11.16 -25.80
C PHE A 78 39.66 -10.24 -25.46
N ASP A 79 39.86 -9.89 -24.18
CA ASP A 79 40.99 -9.05 -23.73
C ASP A 79 42.33 -9.72 -24.03
N ALA A 80 42.42 -11.03 -23.79
CA ALA A 80 43.60 -11.82 -24.09
C ALA A 80 43.93 -11.87 -25.60
N LEU A 81 42.93 -12.12 -26.44
CA LEU A 81 43.11 -12.15 -27.91
C LEU A 81 43.35 -10.76 -28.49
N TRP A 82 42.84 -9.69 -27.89
CA TRP A 82 43.11 -8.31 -28.30
C TRP A 82 44.59 -7.96 -28.05
N LYS A 83 45.17 -8.49 -26.97
CA LYS A 83 46.57 -8.32 -26.65
C LYS A 83 47.49 -9.09 -27.59
N ASP A 84 47.13 -10.32 -27.89
CA ASP A 84 47.88 -11.21 -28.80
C ASP A 84 46.89 -12.15 -29.52
N GLU A 85 46.63 -11.83 -30.80
CA GLU A 85 45.69 -12.61 -31.65
C GLU A 85 46.11 -14.08 -31.86
N THR A 86 47.37 -14.41 -31.55
CA THR A 86 47.91 -15.77 -31.66
C THR A 86 47.83 -16.56 -30.37
N GLN A 87 47.33 -15.92 -29.29
CA GLN A 87 47.21 -16.57 -27.99
C GLN A 87 46.26 -17.75 -28.06
N GLN A 88 46.69 -18.90 -27.56
CA GLN A 88 45.77 -20.03 -27.34
C GLN A 88 44.94 -19.79 -26.08
N LEU A 89 43.64 -19.79 -26.24
CA LEU A 89 42.71 -19.76 -25.10
C LEU A 89 42.74 -21.10 -24.35
N ALA A 90 42.42 -21.08 -23.08
CA ALA A 90 42.28 -22.30 -22.29
C ALA A 90 41.18 -23.20 -22.86
N GLU A 91 41.43 -24.49 -22.95
CA GLU A 91 40.39 -25.45 -23.32
C GLU A 91 39.36 -25.56 -22.21
N GLU A 92 38.07 -25.52 -22.58
CA GLU A 92 36.98 -25.76 -21.63
C GLU A 92 37.09 -27.17 -21.04
N LYS A 93 37.25 -27.26 -19.71
CA LYS A 93 37.31 -28.55 -19.00
C LYS A 93 35.98 -29.32 -19.09
N TYR A 94 34.87 -28.57 -19.02
CA TYR A 94 33.51 -29.11 -19.12
C TYR A 94 32.68 -28.23 -20.05
N LEU A 95 31.95 -28.86 -20.94
CA LEU A 95 30.94 -28.19 -21.77
C LEU A 95 29.65 -27.98 -20.98
N PHE A 96 28.79 -27.05 -21.42
CA PHE A 96 27.47 -26.81 -20.81
C PHE A 96 26.62 -28.08 -20.74
N ARG A 97 26.73 -28.97 -21.74
CA ARG A 97 26.06 -30.28 -21.71
C ARG A 97 26.51 -31.13 -20.50
N ASP A 98 27.77 -31.07 -20.12
CA ASP A 98 28.31 -31.84 -19.00
C ASP A 98 27.77 -31.28 -17.66
N TYR A 99 27.66 -29.96 -17.56
CA TYR A 99 26.98 -29.29 -16.46
C TYR A 99 25.53 -29.74 -16.32
N VAL A 100 24.76 -29.69 -17.42
CA VAL A 100 23.36 -30.13 -17.43
C VAL A 100 23.22 -31.60 -16.99
N ASN A 101 24.08 -32.48 -17.50
CA ASN A 101 24.08 -33.90 -17.12
C ASN A 101 24.42 -34.07 -15.63
N PHE A 102 25.38 -33.31 -15.13
CA PHE A 102 25.76 -33.33 -13.72
C PHE A 102 24.61 -32.88 -12.83
N VAL A 103 24.01 -31.71 -13.09
CA VAL A 103 22.87 -31.20 -12.32
C VAL A 103 21.67 -32.16 -12.36
N ASN A 104 21.39 -32.75 -13.51
CA ASN A 104 20.31 -33.75 -13.62
C ASN A 104 20.60 -35.01 -12.80
N SER A 105 21.86 -35.42 -12.67
CA SER A 105 22.22 -36.55 -11.81
C SER A 105 21.94 -36.28 -10.33
N LEU A 106 22.02 -35.03 -9.89
CA LEU A 106 21.71 -34.65 -8.52
C LEU A 106 20.20 -34.72 -8.20
N LYS A 107 19.33 -34.70 -9.21
CA LYS A 107 17.88 -34.72 -9.05
C LYS A 107 17.30 -36.11 -8.72
N THR A 108 18.12 -37.13 -8.59
CA THR A 108 17.70 -38.53 -8.34
C THR A 108 18.03 -39.05 -6.95
N GLY A 109 18.53 -38.20 -6.06
CA GLY A 109 19.02 -38.60 -4.73
C GLY A 109 18.10 -38.19 -3.59
N GLU A 110 18.33 -38.78 -2.41
CA GLU A 110 17.63 -38.47 -1.16
C GLU A 110 17.69 -36.97 -0.80
N ALA A 111 18.82 -36.32 -1.07
CA ALA A 111 18.99 -34.89 -0.83
C ALA A 111 18.06 -34.02 -1.70
N TYR A 112 17.78 -34.43 -2.95
CA TYR A 112 16.84 -33.75 -3.81
C TYR A 112 15.40 -33.95 -3.33
N GLU A 113 15.02 -35.16 -2.93
CA GLU A 113 13.68 -35.45 -2.40
C GLU A 113 13.42 -34.63 -1.13
N LYS A 114 14.39 -34.56 -0.23
CA LYS A 114 14.31 -33.72 0.97
C LYS A 114 14.12 -32.23 0.63
N ALA A 115 14.87 -31.72 -0.32
CA ALA A 115 14.75 -30.33 -0.78
C ALA A 115 13.36 -30.07 -1.43
N ARG A 116 12.87 -31.03 -2.25
CA ARG A 116 11.53 -30.96 -2.82
C ARG A 116 10.46 -30.92 -1.75
N ASP A 117 10.50 -31.84 -0.78
CA ASP A 117 9.48 -31.93 0.26
C ASP A 117 9.48 -30.67 1.14
N PHE A 118 10.66 -30.11 1.46
CA PHE A 118 10.80 -28.81 2.13
C PHE A 118 10.05 -27.69 1.39
N TRP A 119 10.19 -27.61 0.06
CA TRP A 119 9.50 -26.60 -0.73
C TRP A 119 8.02 -26.90 -0.90
N MET A 120 7.64 -28.16 -1.10
CA MET A 120 6.22 -28.55 -1.25
C MET A 120 5.40 -28.24 -0.01
N GLU A 121 5.97 -28.37 1.19
CA GLU A 121 5.34 -28.01 2.46
C GLU A 121 5.13 -26.47 2.57
N ARG A 122 6.06 -25.69 2.07
CA ARG A 122 6.05 -24.22 2.15
C ARG A 122 5.22 -23.53 1.05
N LEU A 123 5.05 -24.17 -0.10
CA LEU A 123 4.36 -23.59 -1.27
C LEU A 123 2.99 -22.95 -0.96
N PRO A 124 2.10 -23.59 -0.15
CA PRO A 124 0.79 -23.02 0.16
C PRO A 124 0.87 -21.71 0.98
N GLU A 125 1.96 -21.50 1.73
CA GLU A 125 2.16 -20.35 2.60
C GLU A 125 2.99 -19.23 1.97
N LEU A 126 3.58 -19.45 0.78
CA LEU A 126 4.36 -18.43 0.10
C LEU A 126 3.48 -17.23 -0.25
N PRO A 127 3.94 -16.00 0.07
CA PRO A 127 3.18 -14.79 -0.24
C PRO A 127 3.14 -14.53 -1.76
N GLY A 128 2.36 -13.52 -2.14
CA GLY A 128 2.36 -12.98 -3.50
C GLY A 128 3.57 -12.10 -3.79
N VAL A 129 3.52 -11.44 -4.94
CA VAL A 129 4.49 -10.42 -5.36
C VAL A 129 4.25 -9.12 -4.57
N PRO A 130 5.24 -8.21 -4.45
CA PRO A 130 5.01 -6.92 -3.79
C PRO A 130 4.01 -6.07 -4.58
N GLU A 131 3.01 -5.52 -3.89
CA GLU A 131 2.00 -4.62 -4.48
C GLU A 131 2.56 -3.19 -4.62
N LEU A 132 3.46 -3.01 -5.58
CA LEU A 132 4.10 -1.72 -5.86
C LEU A 132 3.13 -0.75 -6.58
N PRO A 133 3.38 0.57 -6.52
CA PRO A 133 2.54 1.58 -7.17
C PRO A 133 2.76 1.58 -8.68
N LEU A 134 2.05 0.71 -9.38
CA LEU A 134 2.13 0.57 -10.84
C LEU A 134 1.22 1.58 -11.54
N LYS A 135 1.66 2.12 -12.70
CA LYS A 135 0.86 2.98 -13.59
C LYS A 135 -0.31 2.23 -14.23
N LYS A 136 -0.10 0.95 -14.55
CA LYS A 136 -1.05 0.06 -15.22
C LYS A 136 -0.79 -1.39 -14.83
N ALA A 137 -1.71 -2.29 -15.13
CA ALA A 137 -1.51 -3.70 -14.86
C ALA A 137 -0.35 -4.25 -15.71
N ALA A 138 0.44 -5.16 -15.12
CA ALA A 138 1.61 -5.73 -15.79
C ALA A 138 1.22 -6.54 -17.03
N ASP A 139 0.06 -7.19 -17.01
CA ASP A 139 -0.48 -7.99 -18.11
C ASP A 139 -0.90 -7.14 -19.34
N ASP A 140 -1.04 -5.82 -19.16
CA ASP A 140 -1.36 -4.89 -20.26
C ASP A 140 -0.13 -4.47 -21.08
N ILE A 141 1.07 -4.92 -20.71
CA ILE A 141 2.32 -4.56 -21.38
C ILE A 141 2.77 -5.72 -22.27
N CYS A 142 2.72 -5.50 -23.58
CA CYS A 142 3.14 -6.50 -24.57
C CYS A 142 4.63 -6.36 -24.95
N ASP A 143 5.15 -5.13 -24.96
CA ASP A 143 6.54 -4.81 -25.33
C ASP A 143 7.12 -3.82 -24.31
N PRO A 144 7.76 -4.32 -23.24
CA PRO A 144 8.25 -3.50 -22.14
C PRO A 144 9.49 -2.68 -22.55
N SER A 145 9.45 -1.38 -22.30
CA SER A 145 10.62 -0.52 -22.39
C SER A 145 11.41 -0.55 -21.07
N ILE A 146 12.70 -0.92 -21.15
CA ILE A 146 13.57 -0.97 -19.96
C ILE A 146 14.37 0.31 -19.83
N LYS A 147 14.34 0.90 -18.63
CA LYS A 147 15.22 2.00 -18.23
C LYS A 147 16.21 1.51 -17.17
N ASN A 148 17.38 2.10 -17.20
CA ASN A 148 18.42 1.88 -16.20
C ASN A 148 18.58 3.11 -15.31
N LEU A 149 18.76 2.88 -14.00
CA LEU A 149 19.09 3.89 -13.01
C LEU A 149 20.31 3.47 -12.22
N ASP A 150 21.34 4.32 -12.21
CA ASP A 150 22.56 4.12 -11.45
C ASP A 150 22.67 5.07 -10.26
N ARG A 151 23.13 4.54 -9.12
CA ARG A 151 23.60 5.31 -7.97
C ARG A 151 24.97 4.79 -7.54
N TYR A 152 25.73 5.66 -6.91
CA TYR A 152 27.10 5.33 -6.54
C TYR A 152 27.40 5.67 -5.08
N MET A 153 28.23 4.84 -4.45
CA MET A 153 28.76 5.03 -3.10
C MET A 153 30.27 4.94 -3.10
N GLY A 154 30.94 5.83 -2.38
CA GLY A 154 32.40 5.80 -2.21
C GLY A 154 32.86 4.59 -1.40
N MET A 155 34.11 4.14 -1.65
CA MET A 155 34.65 2.98 -0.92
C MET A 155 34.82 3.22 0.57
N ASP A 156 35.01 4.45 1.03
CA ASP A 156 35.10 4.75 2.47
C ASP A 156 33.78 4.49 3.19
N GLU A 157 32.66 4.96 2.61
CA GLU A 157 31.30 4.70 3.13
C GLU A 157 30.97 3.19 3.08
N TRP A 158 31.34 2.55 1.97
CA TRP A 158 31.12 1.13 1.80
C TRP A 158 31.91 0.27 2.79
N ASN A 159 33.21 0.55 2.97
CA ASN A 159 34.03 -0.17 3.93
C ASN A 159 33.52 0.00 5.37
N ALA A 160 32.97 1.17 5.70
CA ALA A 160 32.32 1.38 6.99
C ALA A 160 31.08 0.49 7.14
N PHE A 161 30.24 0.39 6.09
CA PHE A 161 29.09 -0.51 6.08
C PHE A 161 29.50 -1.99 6.20
N GLU A 162 30.46 -2.46 5.40
CA GLU A 162 30.98 -3.84 5.48
C GLU A 162 31.53 -4.16 6.89
N LYS A 163 32.24 -3.21 7.50
CA LYS A 163 32.73 -3.37 8.87
C LYS A 163 31.60 -3.55 9.87
N LYS A 164 30.51 -2.76 9.74
CA LYS A 164 29.33 -2.88 10.60
C LYS A 164 28.63 -4.23 10.39
N CYS A 165 28.46 -4.67 9.14
CA CYS A 165 27.91 -5.99 8.83
C CYS A 165 28.71 -7.10 9.56
N LYS A 166 30.04 -7.04 9.50
CA LYS A 166 30.92 -8.01 10.19
C LYS A 166 30.77 -7.96 11.70
N VAL A 167 30.65 -6.77 12.30
CA VAL A 167 30.43 -6.61 13.77
C VAL A 167 29.12 -7.27 14.18
N HIS A 168 28.08 -7.16 13.37
CA HIS A 168 26.77 -7.78 13.64
C HIS A 168 26.67 -9.24 13.15
N GLY A 169 27.73 -9.83 12.58
CA GLY A 169 27.71 -11.22 12.10
C GLY A 169 26.78 -11.44 10.89
N ILE A 170 26.56 -10.40 10.09
CA ILE A 170 25.67 -10.41 8.93
C ILE A 170 26.51 -10.26 7.66
N THR A 171 26.21 -11.05 6.62
CA THR A 171 26.85 -10.86 5.31
C THR A 171 26.38 -9.56 4.67
N THR A 172 27.28 -8.90 3.93
CA THR A 172 26.98 -7.63 3.26
C THR A 172 25.82 -7.79 2.27
N SER A 173 25.80 -8.87 1.52
CA SER A 173 24.71 -9.20 0.58
C SER A 173 23.37 -9.37 1.26
N ASN A 174 23.33 -10.04 2.43
CA ASN A 174 22.09 -10.20 3.19
C ASN A 174 21.63 -8.90 3.84
N ALA A 175 22.55 -8.06 4.32
CA ALA A 175 22.22 -6.74 4.83
C ALA A 175 21.58 -5.87 3.73
N MET A 176 22.14 -5.83 2.52
CA MET A 176 21.58 -5.11 1.38
C MET A 176 20.22 -5.65 0.96
N MET A 177 20.05 -6.99 0.90
CA MET A 177 18.76 -7.63 0.64
C MET A 177 17.71 -7.22 1.66
N THR A 178 18.09 -7.13 2.94
CA THR A 178 17.19 -6.68 4.01
C THR A 178 16.80 -5.22 3.84
N VAL A 179 17.75 -4.33 3.44
CA VAL A 179 17.43 -2.93 3.11
C VAL A 179 16.46 -2.85 1.94
N LEU A 180 16.71 -3.63 0.87
CA LEU A 180 15.78 -3.68 -0.27
C LEU A 180 14.39 -4.14 0.16
N GLY A 181 14.29 -5.17 1.00
CA GLY A 181 13.03 -5.65 1.55
C GLY A 181 12.27 -4.56 2.30
N ARG A 182 12.94 -3.76 3.12
CA ARG A 182 12.36 -2.60 3.82
C ARG A 182 11.89 -1.53 2.84
N VAL A 183 12.68 -1.23 1.80
CA VAL A 183 12.29 -0.29 0.75
C VAL A 183 11.05 -0.79 0.03
N LEU A 184 11.02 -2.03 -0.45
CA LEU A 184 9.86 -2.59 -1.13
C LEU A 184 8.61 -2.59 -0.24
N ALA A 185 8.73 -2.96 1.05
CA ALA A 185 7.62 -2.95 2.00
C ALA A 185 7.05 -1.54 2.23
N ARG A 186 7.88 -0.50 2.14
CA ARG A 186 7.43 0.89 2.27
C ARG A 186 6.54 1.34 1.10
N TRP A 187 6.89 0.94 -0.12
CA TRP A 187 6.11 1.27 -1.33
C TRP A 187 5.04 0.22 -1.66
N SER A 188 5.01 -0.92 -0.95
CA SER A 188 4.00 -1.95 -1.09
C SER A 188 2.91 -1.78 -0.03
N ARG A 189 1.68 -2.22 -0.35
CA ARG A 189 0.60 -2.35 0.64
C ARG A 189 0.75 -3.56 1.56
N GLN A 190 1.79 -4.37 1.31
CA GLN A 190 2.06 -5.62 2.01
C GLN A 190 3.40 -5.54 2.73
N ASN A 191 3.51 -6.26 3.84
CA ASN A 191 4.76 -6.45 4.57
C ASN A 191 5.36 -7.85 4.37
N ARG A 192 4.76 -8.67 3.52
CA ARG A 192 5.25 -10.00 3.15
C ARG A 192 5.04 -10.25 1.66
N PHE A 193 6.12 -10.59 0.95
CA PHE A 193 6.14 -10.81 -0.50
C PHE A 193 7.36 -11.65 -0.91
N VAL A 194 7.35 -12.17 -2.14
CA VAL A 194 8.51 -12.90 -2.68
C VAL A 194 9.40 -12.00 -3.51
N ILE A 195 10.72 -12.24 -3.42
CA ILE A 195 11.74 -11.71 -4.33
C ILE A 195 12.58 -12.86 -4.88
N ASN A 196 13.20 -12.61 -6.02
CA ASN A 196 14.07 -13.57 -6.70
C ASN A 196 15.54 -13.23 -6.43
N ILE A 197 16.32 -14.21 -5.97
CA ILE A 197 17.75 -14.06 -5.67
C ILE A 197 18.54 -15.00 -6.59
N PRO A 198 19.21 -14.48 -7.63
CA PRO A 198 20.09 -15.28 -8.47
C PRO A 198 21.25 -15.88 -7.68
N MET A 199 21.57 -17.10 -7.99
CA MET A 199 22.62 -17.88 -7.35
C MET A 199 23.53 -18.51 -8.40
N ILE A 200 24.83 -18.29 -8.27
CA ILE A 200 25.86 -18.91 -9.14
C ILE A 200 25.99 -20.38 -8.73
N LYS A 201 25.62 -21.30 -9.63
CA LYS A 201 25.73 -22.75 -9.44
C LYS A 201 26.82 -23.36 -10.33
N ARG A 202 28.08 -22.98 -10.10
CA ARG A 202 29.25 -23.48 -10.84
C ARG A 202 30.18 -24.30 -9.99
N PHE A 203 30.17 -24.07 -8.68
CA PHE A 203 31.09 -24.66 -7.73
C PHE A 203 30.40 -25.77 -6.93
N PHE A 204 30.76 -26.99 -7.16
CA PHE A 204 30.27 -28.16 -6.43
C PHE A 204 31.49 -28.90 -5.83
N GLU A 205 31.28 -29.60 -4.73
CA GLU A 205 32.33 -30.42 -4.12
C GLU A 205 32.89 -31.46 -5.10
N GLN A 206 32.05 -31.97 -6.03
CA GLN A 206 32.37 -33.03 -6.96
C GLN A 206 32.87 -32.55 -8.32
N ALA A 207 32.58 -31.30 -8.70
CA ALA A 207 32.90 -30.76 -10.03
C ALA A 207 32.91 -29.23 -9.99
N ASP A 208 33.86 -28.66 -10.72
CA ASP A 208 34.01 -27.22 -10.88
C ASP A 208 33.78 -26.84 -12.34
N PHE A 209 32.74 -25.99 -12.54
CA PHE A 209 32.30 -25.51 -13.85
C PHE A 209 32.64 -24.03 -14.05
N GLU A 210 33.66 -23.50 -13.38
CA GLU A 210 34.09 -22.10 -13.43
C GLU A 210 34.21 -21.58 -14.86
N ASP A 211 34.90 -22.31 -15.73
CA ASP A 211 35.18 -21.93 -17.13
C ASP A 211 34.10 -22.42 -18.12
N THR A 212 33.00 -23.01 -17.66
CA THR A 212 31.95 -23.48 -18.57
C THR A 212 31.10 -22.31 -19.08
N PHE A 213 31.02 -22.13 -20.39
CA PHE A 213 30.14 -21.15 -21.02
C PHE A 213 28.71 -21.71 -21.14
N GLY A 214 27.76 -21.01 -20.55
CA GLY A 214 26.35 -21.43 -20.54
C GLY A 214 25.57 -20.90 -19.34
N ILE A 215 24.29 -21.30 -19.21
CA ILE A 215 23.41 -20.89 -18.12
C ILE A 215 23.63 -21.79 -16.90
N CYS A 216 24.57 -21.41 -16.05
CA CYS A 216 24.84 -22.09 -14.78
C CYS A 216 24.32 -21.31 -13.57
N THR A 217 23.51 -20.29 -13.81
CA THR A 217 22.81 -19.52 -12.77
C THR A 217 21.45 -20.15 -12.50
N ASP A 218 21.15 -20.34 -11.23
CA ASP A 218 19.83 -20.69 -10.71
C ASP A 218 19.34 -19.54 -9.83
N PHE A 219 18.22 -19.67 -9.16
CA PHE A 219 17.75 -18.66 -8.24
C PHE A 219 16.96 -19.26 -7.05
N ILE A 220 16.86 -18.47 -6.01
CA ILE A 220 16.09 -18.78 -4.81
C ILE A 220 14.88 -17.86 -4.77
N ILE A 221 13.71 -18.41 -4.47
CA ILE A 221 12.51 -17.65 -4.15
C ILE A 221 12.58 -17.33 -2.67
N PHE A 222 12.88 -16.07 -2.35
CA PHE A 222 12.98 -15.62 -0.97
C PHE A 222 11.66 -14.97 -0.53
N ASP A 223 10.99 -15.52 0.49
CA ASP A 223 9.81 -14.90 1.09
C ASP A 223 10.24 -13.85 2.12
N MET A 224 10.26 -12.61 1.68
CA MET A 224 10.56 -11.46 2.52
C MET A 224 9.41 -11.21 3.49
N LYS A 225 9.73 -10.99 4.76
CA LYS A 225 8.79 -10.56 5.79
C LYS A 225 9.36 -9.34 6.51
N TYR A 226 8.72 -8.19 6.30
CA TYR A 226 9.07 -6.97 7.01
C TYR A 226 8.29 -6.89 8.33
N ASP A 227 9.00 -6.62 9.43
CA ASP A 227 8.42 -6.46 10.76
C ASP A 227 8.85 -5.12 11.36
N ARG A 228 7.89 -4.19 11.45
CA ARG A 228 8.13 -2.83 11.96
C ARG A 228 8.59 -2.77 13.41
N THR A 229 8.41 -3.84 14.16
CA THR A 229 8.79 -3.90 15.58
C THR A 229 10.24 -4.30 15.82
N LEU A 230 10.91 -4.82 14.77
CA LEU A 230 12.29 -5.28 14.87
C LEU A 230 13.28 -4.19 14.47
N GLY A 231 14.41 -4.12 15.18
CA GLY A 231 15.60 -3.39 14.73
C GLY A 231 16.19 -4.01 13.47
N PHE A 232 16.95 -3.22 12.70
CA PHE A 232 17.55 -3.69 11.45
C PHE A 232 18.39 -4.95 11.64
N GLY A 233 19.26 -4.97 12.67
CA GLY A 233 20.13 -6.12 12.95
C GLY A 233 19.35 -7.40 13.22
N GLN A 234 18.27 -7.34 13.99
CA GLN A 234 17.43 -8.50 14.28
C GLN A 234 16.73 -9.02 13.02
N GLU A 235 16.25 -8.11 12.18
CA GLU A 235 15.59 -8.49 10.93
C GLU A 235 16.59 -9.10 9.93
N ALA A 236 17.79 -8.53 9.82
CA ALA A 236 18.84 -9.04 8.95
C ALA A 236 19.36 -10.42 9.40
N HIS A 237 19.46 -10.67 10.70
CA HIS A 237 19.78 -12.01 11.22
C HIS A 237 18.70 -13.03 10.86
N ARG A 238 17.42 -12.72 11.09
CA ARG A 238 16.32 -13.59 10.71
C ARG A 238 16.34 -13.91 9.21
N ASN A 239 16.59 -12.90 8.37
CA ASN A 239 16.66 -13.08 6.92
C ASN A 239 17.87 -13.91 6.52
N GLN A 240 19.01 -13.79 7.22
CA GLN A 240 20.19 -14.60 6.97
C GLN A 240 19.96 -16.07 7.32
N GLU A 241 19.42 -16.37 8.48
CA GLU A 241 19.06 -17.74 8.88
C GLU A 241 18.07 -18.36 7.88
N HIS A 242 17.10 -17.56 7.42
CA HIS A 242 16.15 -17.99 6.42
C HIS A 242 16.84 -18.28 5.07
N MET A 243 17.73 -17.41 4.62
CA MET A 243 18.53 -17.62 3.40
C MET A 243 19.37 -18.90 3.47
N GLU A 244 20.01 -19.17 4.60
CA GLU A 244 20.80 -20.40 4.82
C GLU A 244 19.95 -21.66 4.67
N GLN A 245 18.71 -21.63 5.20
CA GLN A 245 17.75 -22.73 5.03
C GLN A 245 17.37 -22.94 3.56
N LEU A 246 17.12 -21.84 2.82
CA LEU A 246 16.75 -21.90 1.40
C LEU A 246 17.92 -22.41 0.54
N ILE A 247 19.16 -21.93 0.80
CA ILE A 247 20.37 -22.42 0.14
C ILE A 247 20.57 -23.92 0.40
N GLY A 248 20.39 -24.37 1.64
CA GLY A 248 20.48 -25.79 2.00
C GLY A 248 19.47 -26.69 1.27
N ASN A 249 18.38 -26.13 0.74
CA ASN A 249 17.36 -26.85 -0.03
C ASN A 249 17.30 -26.43 -1.51
N SER A 250 18.35 -25.82 -2.05
CA SER A 250 18.42 -25.30 -3.42
C SER A 250 18.64 -26.36 -4.50
N LEU A 251 18.75 -27.65 -4.15
CA LEU A 251 18.71 -28.73 -5.13
C LEU A 251 17.34 -28.82 -5.84
N PHE A 252 16.25 -28.47 -5.16
CA PHE A 252 14.98 -28.18 -5.81
C PHE A 252 15.03 -26.73 -6.27
N SER A 253 15.20 -26.54 -7.57
CA SER A 253 15.58 -25.24 -8.16
C SER A 253 14.46 -24.20 -8.03
N GLY A 254 14.82 -22.90 -8.08
CA GLY A 254 13.82 -21.83 -8.11
C GLY A 254 12.84 -21.95 -9.27
N MET A 255 13.28 -22.47 -10.42
CA MET A 255 12.40 -22.82 -11.55
C MET A 255 11.41 -23.94 -11.20
N ASP A 256 11.85 -24.95 -10.47
CA ASP A 256 10.96 -26.03 -10.02
C ASP A 256 9.93 -25.47 -9.04
N VAL A 257 10.32 -24.58 -8.12
CA VAL A 257 9.41 -23.87 -7.19
C VAL A 257 8.38 -23.04 -7.96
N ILE A 258 8.79 -22.19 -8.92
CA ILE A 258 7.86 -21.37 -9.73
C ILE A 258 6.88 -22.27 -10.50
N ARG A 259 7.36 -23.36 -11.07
CA ARG A 259 6.51 -24.30 -11.81
C ARG A 259 5.41 -24.91 -10.93
N GLU A 260 5.74 -25.30 -9.71
CA GLU A 260 4.77 -25.82 -8.76
C GLU A 260 3.82 -24.72 -8.22
N MET A 261 4.33 -23.51 -7.96
CA MET A 261 3.48 -22.35 -7.63
C MET A 261 2.45 -22.07 -8.73
N SER A 262 2.88 -22.07 -9.98
CA SER A 262 2.00 -21.81 -11.14
C SER A 262 0.91 -22.87 -11.27
N LYS A 263 1.24 -24.13 -11.03
CA LYS A 263 0.25 -25.23 -11.03
C LYS A 263 -0.82 -25.04 -9.93
N GLN A 264 -0.40 -24.63 -8.72
CA GLN A 264 -1.33 -24.46 -7.59
C GLN A 264 -2.22 -23.23 -7.76
N ARG A 265 -1.67 -22.12 -8.29
CA ARG A 265 -2.37 -20.84 -8.42
C ARG A 265 -3.15 -20.70 -9.73
N GLY A 266 -2.96 -21.61 -10.69
CA GLY A 266 -3.62 -21.57 -12.00
C GLY A 266 -3.20 -20.37 -12.86
N THR A 267 -2.06 -19.74 -12.55
CA THR A 267 -1.54 -18.56 -13.26
C THR A 267 -0.17 -18.87 -13.85
N LEU A 268 0.01 -18.56 -15.15
CA LEU A 268 1.30 -18.64 -15.85
C LEU A 268 2.10 -17.31 -15.78
N GLY A 269 1.62 -16.31 -15.03
CA GLY A 269 2.17 -14.97 -15.02
C GLY A 269 3.21 -14.73 -13.90
N ASN A 270 3.81 -13.54 -13.94
CA ASN A 270 4.87 -12.94 -13.12
C ASN A 270 4.94 -13.43 -11.66
N ALA A 271 5.53 -14.60 -11.43
CA ALA A 271 5.58 -15.21 -10.10
C ALA A 271 6.57 -14.51 -9.16
N THR A 272 7.61 -13.83 -9.71
CA THR A 272 8.68 -13.18 -8.93
C THR A 272 9.26 -12.00 -9.70
N PRO A 273 8.55 -10.85 -9.80
CA PRO A 273 8.89 -9.76 -10.70
C PRO A 273 10.01 -8.85 -10.18
N VAL A 274 10.48 -9.05 -8.95
CA VAL A 274 11.60 -8.29 -8.39
C VAL A 274 12.78 -9.22 -8.17
N VAL A 275 13.92 -8.86 -8.76
CA VAL A 275 15.18 -9.58 -8.66
C VAL A 275 16.17 -8.75 -7.85
N PHE A 276 16.93 -9.40 -6.97
CA PHE A 276 18.04 -8.79 -6.26
C PHE A 276 19.33 -9.57 -6.52
N THR A 277 20.29 -8.92 -7.16
CA THR A 277 21.58 -9.50 -7.49
C THR A 277 22.71 -8.76 -6.76
N SER A 278 23.43 -9.47 -5.91
CA SER A 278 24.61 -8.94 -5.22
C SER A 278 25.89 -9.53 -5.83
N LEU A 279 26.72 -8.69 -6.42
CA LEU A 279 28.00 -9.04 -7.01
C LEU A 279 29.19 -8.39 -6.26
N VAL A 280 28.97 -7.88 -5.05
CA VAL A 280 30.01 -7.17 -4.28
C VAL A 280 31.12 -8.10 -3.77
N ASP A 281 30.79 -9.38 -3.58
CA ASP A 281 31.75 -10.42 -3.16
C ASP A 281 32.37 -11.16 -4.34
N VAL A 282 31.94 -10.87 -5.58
CA VAL A 282 32.54 -11.40 -6.81
C VAL A 282 33.77 -10.55 -7.13
N PRO A 283 34.93 -11.17 -7.35
CA PRO A 283 36.13 -10.43 -7.74
C PRO A 283 35.90 -9.59 -9.00
N GLU A 284 36.28 -8.31 -8.95
CA GLU A 284 36.27 -7.47 -10.16
C GLU A 284 37.42 -7.91 -11.07
N HIS A 285 37.08 -8.44 -12.24
CA HIS A 285 38.11 -8.77 -13.24
C HIS A 285 38.66 -7.47 -13.84
N SER A 286 39.97 -7.30 -13.77
CA SER A 286 40.67 -6.19 -14.40
C SER A 286 41.14 -6.63 -15.79
N TYR A 287 40.64 -5.97 -16.81
CA TYR A 287 41.03 -6.16 -18.19
C TYR A 287 42.01 -5.06 -18.59
N GLU A 288 43.00 -5.38 -19.43
CA GLU A 288 44.04 -4.42 -19.88
C GLU A 288 43.46 -3.51 -20.98
N TYR A 289 42.71 -4.08 -21.91
CA TYR A 289 42.20 -3.40 -23.11
C TYR A 289 40.69 -3.19 -23.09
N VAL A 290 39.95 -3.90 -22.24
CA VAL A 290 38.49 -3.83 -22.13
C VAL A 290 38.08 -3.05 -20.90
N LYS A 291 37.16 -2.10 -21.07
CA LYS A 291 36.52 -1.39 -19.96
C LYS A 291 34.98 -1.49 -20.05
N LYS A 292 34.36 -2.09 -19.05
CA LYS A 292 32.90 -2.08 -18.94
C LYS A 292 32.41 -0.65 -18.68
N VAL A 293 31.57 -0.11 -19.52
CA VAL A 293 31.03 1.26 -19.42
C VAL A 293 29.52 1.32 -19.26
N PHE A 294 28.84 0.24 -19.58
CA PHE A 294 27.39 0.12 -19.47
C PHE A 294 27.01 -1.35 -19.37
N PHE A 295 26.03 -1.65 -18.53
CA PHE A 295 25.43 -2.97 -18.40
C PHE A 295 23.93 -2.79 -18.24
N GLN A 296 23.13 -3.64 -18.85
CA GLN A 296 21.68 -3.65 -18.71
C GLN A 296 21.17 -5.08 -18.84
N THR A 297 20.24 -5.45 -17.98
CA THR A 297 19.50 -6.72 -18.07
C THR A 297 18.12 -6.48 -18.68
N HIS A 298 17.64 -7.47 -19.39
CA HIS A 298 16.29 -7.49 -19.90
C HIS A 298 15.68 -8.87 -19.72
N THR A 299 14.80 -8.99 -18.74
CA THR A 299 14.02 -10.22 -18.52
C THR A 299 12.54 -9.82 -18.57
N SER A 300 11.80 -10.32 -19.56
CA SER A 300 10.44 -9.91 -19.88
C SER A 300 9.43 -10.00 -18.72
N GLN A 301 9.72 -10.82 -17.71
CA GLN A 301 8.86 -11.03 -16.55
C GLN A 301 9.32 -10.27 -15.29
N VAL A 302 10.43 -9.52 -15.37
CA VAL A 302 10.99 -8.78 -14.25
C VAL A 302 10.58 -7.32 -14.34
N TRP A 303 9.99 -6.80 -13.27
CA TRP A 303 9.61 -5.39 -13.17
C TRP A 303 10.77 -4.50 -12.73
N ILE A 304 11.57 -5.02 -11.77
CA ILE A 304 12.76 -4.37 -11.23
C ILE A 304 13.84 -5.43 -11.05
N ASP A 305 15.01 -5.21 -11.67
CA ASP A 305 16.25 -5.95 -11.42
C ASP A 305 17.22 -5.02 -10.67
N ALA A 306 17.40 -5.30 -9.38
CA ALA A 306 18.21 -4.50 -8.47
C ALA A 306 19.59 -5.15 -8.31
N ILE A 307 20.60 -4.60 -8.98
CA ILE A 307 21.96 -5.12 -9.00
C ILE A 307 22.88 -4.23 -8.18
N VAL A 308 23.76 -4.83 -7.38
CA VAL A 308 24.82 -4.13 -6.65
C VAL A 308 26.16 -4.76 -6.97
N LEU A 309 27.12 -3.95 -7.41
CA LEU A 309 28.43 -4.43 -7.83
C LEU A 309 29.56 -3.44 -7.52
N LYS A 310 30.81 -3.95 -7.46
CA LYS A 310 32.01 -3.10 -7.47
C LYS A 310 32.31 -2.68 -8.90
N SER A 311 32.52 -1.40 -9.12
CA SER A 311 32.80 -0.86 -10.46
C SER A 311 33.67 0.40 -10.38
N GLY A 312 34.87 0.32 -10.92
CA GLY A 312 35.78 1.46 -11.03
C GLY A 312 36.18 2.08 -9.70
N GLY A 313 36.40 1.29 -8.67
CA GLY A 313 36.80 1.75 -7.34
C GLY A 313 35.66 2.38 -6.50
N ARG A 314 34.44 2.09 -6.81
CA ARG A 314 33.21 2.50 -6.07
C ARG A 314 32.17 1.40 -6.13
N ILE A 315 31.12 1.51 -5.32
CA ILE A 315 29.96 0.64 -5.39
C ILE A 315 28.92 1.29 -6.30
N GLN A 316 28.43 0.51 -7.24
CA GLN A 316 27.34 0.88 -8.14
C GLN A 316 26.08 0.09 -7.75
N PHE A 317 25.01 0.82 -7.55
CA PHE A 317 23.64 0.30 -7.43
C PHE A 317 22.96 0.56 -8.76
N SER A 318 22.72 -0.49 -9.53
CA SER A 318 22.15 -0.41 -10.87
C SER A 318 20.79 -1.08 -10.88
N TRP A 319 19.74 -0.32 -11.17
CA TRP A 319 18.39 -0.82 -11.25
C TRP A 319 17.88 -0.73 -12.69
N ASP A 320 17.59 -1.90 -13.27
CA ASP A 320 16.86 -2.00 -14.52
C ASP A 320 15.37 -2.17 -14.21
N TYR A 321 14.51 -1.35 -14.80
CA TYR A 321 13.08 -1.41 -14.52
C TYR A 321 12.22 -1.17 -15.77
N VAL A 322 11.02 -1.75 -15.77
CA VAL A 322 10.03 -1.56 -16.82
C VAL A 322 9.42 -0.16 -16.70
N ALA A 323 9.82 0.75 -17.59
CA ALA A 323 9.41 2.15 -17.57
C ALA A 323 7.90 2.35 -17.80
N ASP A 324 7.26 1.39 -18.45
CA ASP A 324 5.82 1.40 -18.67
C ASP A 324 5.01 1.08 -17.42
N LEU A 325 5.62 0.42 -16.42
CA LEU A 325 4.98 0.07 -15.15
C LEU A 325 5.09 1.15 -14.10
N PHE A 326 6.16 1.94 -14.09
CA PHE A 326 6.47 2.85 -13.00
C PHE A 326 6.58 4.31 -13.45
N GLU A 327 6.18 5.23 -12.59
CA GLU A 327 6.60 6.61 -12.69
C GLU A 327 8.10 6.71 -12.37
N ASP A 328 8.87 7.42 -13.21
CA ASP A 328 10.32 7.55 -13.04
C ASP A 328 10.69 8.10 -11.65
N HIS A 329 9.93 9.05 -11.12
CA HIS A 329 10.16 9.61 -9.80
C HIS A 329 10.00 8.57 -8.68
N THR A 330 9.11 7.61 -8.83
CA THR A 330 8.89 6.54 -7.84
C THR A 330 10.11 5.63 -7.74
N VAL A 331 10.63 5.15 -8.87
CA VAL A 331 11.81 4.27 -8.87
C VAL A 331 13.05 5.01 -8.40
N ASN A 332 13.20 6.31 -8.81
CA ASN A 332 14.26 7.17 -8.28
C ASN A 332 14.21 7.27 -6.75
N ALA A 333 13.02 7.47 -6.17
CA ALA A 333 12.86 7.54 -4.73
C ALA A 333 13.22 6.22 -4.03
N MET A 334 12.84 5.10 -4.60
CA MET A 334 13.13 3.79 -4.04
C MET A 334 14.65 3.53 -3.98
N ILE A 335 15.39 3.76 -5.08
CA ILE A 335 16.84 3.56 -5.10
C ILE A 335 17.58 4.58 -4.22
N ASP A 336 17.12 5.84 -4.18
CA ASP A 336 17.70 6.87 -3.32
C ASP A 336 17.48 6.54 -1.84
N THR A 337 16.31 6.01 -1.48
CA THR A 337 16.03 5.52 -0.12
C THR A 337 16.93 4.35 0.25
N LEU A 338 17.14 3.39 -0.66
CA LEU A 338 18.04 2.25 -0.45
C LEU A 338 19.46 2.72 -0.13
N VAL A 339 20.02 3.59 -0.97
CA VAL A 339 21.38 4.10 -0.80
C VAL A 339 21.51 4.93 0.47
N SER A 340 20.50 5.76 0.80
CA SER A 340 20.49 6.55 2.02
C SER A 340 20.44 5.69 3.27
N GLU A 341 19.67 4.60 3.25
CA GLU A 341 19.58 3.68 4.37
C GLU A 341 20.91 2.92 4.59
N ILE A 342 21.58 2.49 3.53
CA ILE A 342 22.91 1.89 3.63
C ILE A 342 23.91 2.88 4.24
N ARG A 343 23.88 4.17 3.84
CA ARG A 343 24.71 5.22 4.45
C ARG A 343 24.40 5.41 5.92
N ARG A 344 23.12 5.43 6.30
CA ARG A 344 22.70 5.54 7.69
C ARG A 344 23.24 4.38 8.53
N LEU A 345 23.13 3.15 8.03
CA LEU A 345 23.67 1.95 8.68
C LEU A 345 25.22 1.96 8.77
N ALA A 346 25.90 2.58 7.80
CA ALA A 346 27.36 2.73 7.82
C ALA A 346 27.83 3.71 8.91
N LEU A 347 27.07 4.79 9.13
CA LEU A 347 27.49 5.94 9.96
C LEU A 347 26.98 5.87 11.41
N HIS A 348 25.84 5.22 11.67
CA HIS A 348 25.15 5.25 12.95
C HIS A 348 25.01 3.85 13.57
N ASP A 349 25.59 3.66 14.77
CA ASP A 349 25.52 2.37 15.49
C ASP A 349 24.10 2.04 15.94
N ASP A 350 23.37 3.04 16.44
CA ASP A 350 21.98 2.92 16.88
C ASP A 350 20.99 2.55 15.77
N ALA A 351 21.38 2.77 14.51
CA ALA A 351 20.58 2.39 13.35
C ALA A 351 20.34 0.87 13.22
N TRP A 352 21.22 0.06 13.82
CA TRP A 352 21.13 -1.39 13.78
C TRP A 352 20.16 -1.97 14.81
N ASP A 353 19.99 -1.27 15.94
CA ASP A 353 19.20 -1.74 17.08
C ASP A 353 17.80 -1.11 17.13
N THR A 354 17.56 -0.03 16.39
CA THR A 354 16.30 0.70 16.39
C THR A 354 15.35 0.24 15.29
N ALA A 355 14.08 0.12 15.62
CA ALA A 355 12.99 -0.15 14.68
C ALA A 355 12.61 1.14 13.94
N ILE A 356 13.49 1.64 13.07
CA ILE A 356 13.26 2.86 12.29
C ILE A 356 12.96 2.49 10.84
N GLU A 357 11.85 3.02 10.30
CA GLU A 357 11.56 2.91 8.87
C GLU A 357 12.59 3.69 8.04
N PRO A 358 12.98 3.18 6.84
CA PRO A 358 13.83 3.92 5.93
C PRO A 358 13.23 5.30 5.65
N VAL A 359 14.03 6.34 5.82
CA VAL A 359 13.62 7.70 5.50
C VAL A 359 13.48 7.82 3.99
N SER A 360 12.35 8.30 3.49
CA SER A 360 12.19 8.59 2.07
C SER A 360 13.22 9.64 1.64
N ALA A 361 13.94 9.38 0.55
CA ALA A 361 14.83 10.37 -0.05
C ALA A 361 14.07 11.57 -0.67
N PHE A 362 12.76 11.44 -0.86
CA PHE A 362 11.93 12.62 -1.11
C PHE A 362 11.73 13.36 0.20
N PRO A 363 12.03 14.67 0.23
CA PRO A 363 11.34 15.51 1.16
C PRO A 363 9.86 15.47 0.79
N VAL A 364 9.13 14.48 1.33
CA VAL A 364 7.69 14.64 1.45
C VAL A 364 7.58 15.88 2.32
N ASP A 365 7.12 16.96 1.72
CA ASP A 365 6.69 18.10 2.49
C ASP A 365 5.48 17.64 3.31
N LEU A 366 5.80 17.02 4.45
CA LEU A 366 4.79 16.54 5.40
C LEU A 366 3.91 17.69 5.84
N ASP A 367 4.45 18.92 5.87
CA ASP A 367 3.68 20.11 6.19
C ASP A 367 2.67 20.42 5.08
N SER A 368 3.03 20.21 3.80
CA SER A 368 2.07 20.36 2.70
C SER A 368 1.06 19.21 2.63
N ALA A 369 1.47 17.99 2.97
CA ALA A 369 0.58 16.83 3.00
C ALA A 369 -0.34 16.83 4.23
N ALA A 370 0.14 17.32 5.37
CA ALA A 370 -0.64 17.49 6.59
C ALA A 370 -1.61 18.69 6.51
N GLY A 371 -1.37 19.61 5.56
CA GLY A 371 -2.10 20.88 5.50
C GLY A 371 -1.73 21.82 6.65
N PRO A 372 -2.29 23.03 6.68
CA PRO A 372 -2.03 23.98 7.74
C PRO A 372 -2.59 23.46 9.07
N VAL A 373 -1.78 23.48 10.12
CA VAL A 373 -2.24 23.23 11.48
C VAL A 373 -3.25 24.32 11.83
N THR A 374 -4.51 23.94 12.04
CA THR A 374 -5.56 24.85 12.48
C THR A 374 -5.81 24.59 13.95
N GLU A 375 -5.75 25.62 14.77
CA GLU A 375 -6.19 25.53 16.16
C GLU A 375 -7.69 25.22 16.19
N VAL A 376 -8.05 24.14 16.84
CA VAL A 376 -9.43 23.71 17.06
C VAL A 376 -9.72 23.85 18.55
N GLU A 377 -10.75 24.60 18.89
CA GLU A 377 -11.25 24.68 20.25
C GLU A 377 -12.08 23.42 20.55
N TYR A 378 -11.54 22.55 21.39
CA TYR A 378 -12.24 21.33 21.80
C TYR A 378 -13.10 21.62 23.03
N ARG A 379 -14.42 21.52 22.83
CA ARG A 379 -15.45 21.66 23.87
C ARG A 379 -16.44 20.49 23.81
N PRO A 380 -17.07 20.09 24.91
CA PRO A 380 -18.07 19.02 24.86
C PRO A 380 -19.15 19.31 23.83
N LEU A 381 -19.49 18.30 22.98
CA LEU A 381 -20.44 18.43 21.88
C LEU A 381 -21.81 18.94 22.34
N ALA A 382 -22.29 18.46 23.50
CA ALA A 382 -23.55 18.92 24.08
C ALA A 382 -23.54 20.41 24.43
N GLU A 383 -22.41 20.97 24.87
CA GLU A 383 -22.27 22.40 25.14
C GLU A 383 -22.31 23.23 23.86
N MET A 384 -21.59 22.79 22.83
CA MET A 384 -21.59 23.46 21.52
C MET A 384 -23.00 23.51 20.93
N LEU A 385 -23.75 22.40 21.01
CA LEU A 385 -25.15 22.37 20.57
C LEU A 385 -26.04 23.31 21.39
N LEU A 386 -25.93 23.32 22.72
CA LEU A 386 -26.74 24.19 23.58
C LEU A 386 -26.45 25.67 23.31
N ASP A 387 -25.19 26.06 23.06
CA ASP A 387 -24.85 27.43 22.69
C ASP A 387 -25.47 27.82 21.34
N SER A 388 -25.39 26.93 20.33
CA SER A 388 -26.07 27.16 19.04
C SER A 388 -27.57 27.29 19.20
N PHE A 389 -28.20 26.41 19.98
CA PHE A 389 -29.64 26.43 20.21
C PHE A 389 -30.08 27.72 20.94
N ALA A 390 -29.28 28.19 21.87
CA ALA A 390 -29.55 29.46 22.54
C ALA A 390 -29.37 30.68 21.61
N ALA A 391 -28.44 30.63 20.68
CA ALA A 391 -28.20 31.71 19.72
C ALA A 391 -29.24 31.76 18.59
N HIS A 392 -29.77 30.61 18.17
CA HIS A 392 -30.60 30.47 16.98
C HIS A 392 -32.04 29.97 17.25
N GLY A 393 -32.57 30.13 18.47
CA GLY A 393 -33.82 29.54 18.96
C GLY A 393 -35.00 29.60 18.01
N GLU A 394 -35.22 30.74 17.32
CA GLU A 394 -36.31 30.96 16.38
C GLU A 394 -36.01 30.54 14.94
N ASN A 395 -34.74 30.19 14.64
CA ASN A 395 -34.36 29.70 13.30
C ASN A 395 -34.93 28.30 13.06
N VAL A 396 -35.11 27.94 11.80
CA VAL A 396 -35.48 26.58 11.41
C VAL A 396 -34.31 25.65 11.64
N ALA A 397 -34.50 24.61 12.48
CA ALA A 397 -33.50 23.59 12.76
C ALA A 397 -33.69 22.33 11.89
N VAL A 398 -34.95 21.90 11.74
CA VAL A 398 -35.27 20.66 11.00
C VAL A 398 -36.51 20.90 10.12
N ILE A 399 -36.43 20.43 8.88
CA ILE A 399 -37.58 20.37 7.96
C ILE A 399 -37.88 18.88 7.74
N SER A 400 -39.11 18.47 8.10
CA SER A 400 -39.53 17.07 8.01
C SER A 400 -41.02 16.99 7.63
N CYS A 401 -41.35 16.16 6.64
CA CYS A 401 -42.72 15.97 6.16
C CYS A 401 -43.44 17.29 5.83
N GLY A 402 -42.74 18.24 5.22
CA GLY A 402 -43.28 19.55 4.83
C GLY A 402 -43.50 20.54 5.97
N ARG A 403 -43.12 20.20 7.20
CA ARG A 403 -43.17 21.07 8.38
C ARG A 403 -41.76 21.55 8.75
N GLU A 404 -41.65 22.83 9.05
CA GLU A 404 -40.47 23.44 9.63
C GLU A 404 -40.55 23.43 11.16
N TYR A 405 -39.49 23.02 11.83
CA TYR A 405 -39.32 22.98 13.28
C TYR A 405 -38.19 23.91 13.67
N THR A 406 -38.40 24.78 14.65
CA THR A 406 -37.38 25.68 15.14
C THR A 406 -36.38 24.99 16.07
N TYR A 407 -35.26 25.65 16.34
CA TYR A 407 -34.30 25.20 17.33
C TYR A 407 -34.91 25.07 18.73
N ASN A 408 -35.82 26.00 19.11
CA ASN A 408 -36.56 25.92 20.38
C ASN A 408 -37.43 24.67 20.43
N GLU A 409 -38.20 24.36 19.36
CA GLU A 409 -39.00 23.14 19.29
C GLU A 409 -38.15 21.87 19.37
N LEU A 410 -37.00 21.86 18.68
CA LEU A 410 -36.04 20.72 18.72
C LEU A 410 -35.46 20.55 20.12
N LEU A 411 -35.05 21.63 20.78
CA LEU A 411 -34.52 21.60 22.13
C LEU A 411 -35.54 21.10 23.16
N CYS A 412 -36.82 21.63 23.10
CA CYS A 412 -37.89 21.17 23.97
C CYS A 412 -38.09 19.66 23.82
N ARG A 413 -38.18 19.17 22.58
CA ARG A 413 -38.37 17.76 22.30
C ARG A 413 -37.20 16.91 22.76
N SER A 414 -35.99 17.39 22.57
CA SER A 414 -34.79 16.70 23.04
C SER A 414 -34.72 16.61 24.56
N TYR A 415 -35.15 17.65 25.29
CA TYR A 415 -35.25 17.61 26.76
C TYR A 415 -36.30 16.63 27.26
N GLU A 416 -37.48 16.58 26.62
CA GLU A 416 -38.52 15.58 26.95
C GLU A 416 -37.98 14.15 26.82
N ILE A 417 -37.28 13.87 25.72
CA ILE A 417 -36.67 12.57 25.47
C ILE A 417 -35.58 12.29 26.50
N ALA A 418 -34.71 13.26 26.77
CA ALA A 418 -33.63 13.14 27.76
C ALA A 418 -34.17 12.85 29.17
N ALA A 419 -35.25 13.53 29.60
CA ALA A 419 -35.88 13.27 30.88
C ALA A 419 -36.43 11.84 30.95
N LYS A 420 -37.15 11.38 29.92
CA LYS A 420 -37.66 10.00 29.84
C LYS A 420 -36.52 8.97 29.85
N LEU A 421 -35.39 9.23 29.16
CA LEU A 421 -34.22 8.36 29.18
C LEU A 421 -33.61 8.27 30.59
N GLN A 422 -33.54 9.37 31.34
CA GLN A 422 -33.06 9.39 32.73
C GLN A 422 -34.02 8.64 33.68
N GLU A 423 -35.33 8.77 33.47
CA GLU A 423 -36.37 7.99 34.20
C GLU A 423 -36.20 6.49 33.93
N PHE A 424 -35.87 6.10 32.69
CA PHE A 424 -35.61 4.73 32.28
C PHE A 424 -34.23 4.22 32.79
N GLY A 425 -33.46 5.04 33.45
CA GLY A 425 -32.20 4.64 34.08
C GLY A 425 -30.96 5.02 33.30
N LEU A 426 -31.05 5.74 32.16
CA LEU A 426 -29.87 6.21 31.44
C LEU A 426 -29.05 7.15 32.34
N ARG A 427 -27.73 6.94 32.36
CA ARG A 427 -26.77 7.79 33.07
C ARG A 427 -25.71 8.27 32.09
N GLN A 428 -24.94 9.29 32.49
CA GLN A 428 -23.77 9.73 31.75
C GLN A 428 -22.86 8.53 31.43
N GLY A 429 -22.29 8.48 30.22
CA GLY A 429 -21.51 7.35 29.70
C GLY A 429 -22.33 6.11 29.31
N GLY A 430 -23.68 6.14 29.52
CA GLY A 430 -24.59 5.08 29.10
C GLY A 430 -24.88 5.09 27.58
N ARG A 431 -25.80 4.22 27.15
CA ARG A 431 -26.17 4.06 25.73
C ARG A 431 -27.68 3.96 25.60
N ALA A 432 -28.22 4.53 24.48
CA ALA A 432 -29.61 4.36 24.07
C ALA A 432 -29.67 3.96 22.60
N VAL A 433 -30.41 2.91 22.29
CA VAL A 433 -30.68 2.48 20.91
C VAL A 433 -31.71 3.40 20.27
N ILE A 434 -31.51 3.76 19.00
CA ILE A 434 -32.51 4.49 18.19
C ILE A 434 -32.99 3.58 17.07
N LEU A 435 -34.25 3.19 17.10
CA LEU A 435 -34.88 2.32 16.12
C LEU A 435 -36.13 3.03 15.55
N MET A 436 -35.89 3.92 14.60
CA MET A 436 -36.97 4.64 13.88
C MET A 436 -36.47 5.17 12.55
N ASP A 437 -37.40 5.37 11.61
CA ASP A 437 -37.09 5.97 10.33
C ASP A 437 -36.75 7.46 10.46
N LYS A 438 -36.14 8.03 9.40
CA LYS A 438 -35.85 9.46 9.35
C LYS A 438 -37.10 10.32 9.59
N CYS A 439 -37.05 11.10 10.65
CA CYS A 439 -38.09 12.06 11.02
C CYS A 439 -37.52 13.06 12.03
N PHE A 440 -38.30 14.07 12.37
CA PHE A 440 -37.97 15.05 13.41
C PHE A 440 -37.62 14.38 14.75
N ASP A 441 -38.44 13.41 15.18
CA ASP A 441 -38.21 12.70 16.45
C ASP A 441 -36.94 11.87 16.46
N GLN A 442 -36.46 11.37 15.30
CA GLN A 442 -35.15 10.72 15.21
C GLN A 442 -34.02 11.69 15.54
N VAL A 443 -34.06 12.90 14.97
CA VAL A 443 -33.05 13.94 15.26
C VAL A 443 -33.13 14.35 16.72
N ALA A 444 -34.34 14.59 17.25
CA ALA A 444 -34.53 14.92 18.66
C ALA A 444 -34.03 13.80 19.60
N SER A 445 -34.20 12.54 19.21
CA SER A 445 -33.69 11.37 19.96
C SER A 445 -32.16 11.32 20.00
N VAL A 446 -31.48 11.64 18.89
CA VAL A 446 -30.02 11.75 18.82
C VAL A 446 -29.54 12.86 19.77
N ILE A 447 -30.12 14.06 19.65
CA ILE A 447 -29.76 15.21 20.50
C ILE A 447 -30.09 14.93 21.97
N GLY A 448 -31.29 14.40 22.28
CA GLY A 448 -31.69 14.08 23.66
C GLY A 448 -30.74 13.06 24.34
N THR A 449 -30.27 12.07 23.59
CA THR A 449 -29.28 11.10 24.11
C THR A 449 -27.92 11.77 24.41
N VAL A 450 -27.42 12.61 23.51
CA VAL A 450 -26.17 13.36 23.69
C VAL A 450 -26.29 14.34 24.87
N LEU A 451 -27.46 14.97 25.06
CA LEU A 451 -27.71 15.84 26.21
C LEU A 451 -27.67 15.07 27.56
N CYS A 452 -27.89 13.78 27.57
CA CYS A 452 -27.67 12.95 28.76
C CYS A 452 -26.19 12.62 29.03
N GLY A 453 -25.23 13.09 28.20
CA GLY A 453 -23.84 12.66 28.24
C GLY A 453 -23.69 11.18 27.86
N ALA A 454 -24.54 10.69 26.96
CA ALA A 454 -24.64 9.28 26.57
C ALA A 454 -24.49 9.08 25.07
N ALA A 455 -24.14 7.86 24.66
CA ALA A 455 -23.98 7.50 23.27
C ALA A 455 -25.28 6.96 22.65
N TYR A 456 -25.69 7.50 21.50
CA TYR A 456 -26.78 6.89 20.73
C TYR A 456 -26.26 5.71 19.90
N VAL A 457 -27.10 4.69 19.71
CA VAL A 457 -26.80 3.49 18.93
C VAL A 457 -27.88 3.35 17.86
N PRO A 458 -27.62 3.80 16.62
CA PRO A 458 -28.63 3.74 15.57
C PRO A 458 -28.75 2.30 15.04
N LEU A 459 -29.95 1.82 14.85
CA LEU A 459 -30.26 0.55 14.21
C LEU A 459 -31.21 0.78 13.02
N ASP A 460 -30.92 0.07 11.92
CA ASP A 460 -31.77 0.09 10.75
C ASP A 460 -33.14 -0.56 11.05
N THR A 461 -34.20 0.09 10.62
CA THR A 461 -35.58 -0.39 10.82
C THR A 461 -35.88 -1.69 10.07
N GLN A 462 -35.02 -2.13 9.17
CA GLN A 462 -35.09 -3.41 8.46
C GLN A 462 -34.29 -4.52 9.14
N ASN A 463 -33.65 -4.27 10.27
CA ASN A 463 -32.92 -5.31 11.00
C ASN A 463 -33.86 -6.41 11.52
N THR A 464 -33.36 -7.62 11.64
CA THR A 464 -34.09 -8.72 12.29
C THR A 464 -34.19 -8.50 13.81
N SER A 465 -35.23 -9.03 14.44
CA SER A 465 -35.40 -8.97 15.91
C SER A 465 -34.15 -9.50 16.66
N SER A 466 -33.55 -10.58 16.15
CA SER A 466 -32.34 -11.13 16.73
C SER A 466 -31.15 -10.18 16.68
N ARG A 467 -31.03 -9.38 15.60
CA ARG A 467 -29.98 -8.37 15.47
C ARG A 467 -30.22 -7.18 16.39
N ILE A 468 -31.45 -6.75 16.52
CA ILE A 468 -31.86 -5.68 17.46
C ILE A 468 -31.51 -6.10 18.89
N ALA A 469 -31.91 -7.29 19.31
CA ALA A 469 -31.62 -7.85 20.64
C ALA A 469 -30.12 -7.95 20.88
N TYR A 470 -29.38 -8.50 19.92
CA TYR A 470 -27.91 -8.60 20.01
C TYR A 470 -27.23 -7.23 20.22
N CYS A 471 -27.58 -6.23 19.43
CA CYS A 471 -26.97 -4.89 19.55
C CYS A 471 -27.36 -4.21 20.87
N PHE A 472 -28.62 -4.39 21.32
CA PHE A 472 -29.10 -3.86 22.58
C PHE A 472 -28.34 -4.45 23.78
N GLU A 473 -28.18 -5.77 23.81
CA GLU A 473 -27.42 -6.48 24.85
C GLU A 473 -25.93 -6.13 24.81
N GLN A 474 -25.32 -6.16 23.63
CA GLN A 474 -23.90 -5.86 23.47
C GLN A 474 -23.51 -4.45 23.91
N THR A 475 -24.38 -3.49 23.72
CA THR A 475 -24.14 -2.10 24.14
C THR A 475 -24.58 -1.81 25.56
N GLU A 476 -25.22 -2.77 26.23
CA GLU A 476 -25.80 -2.57 27.56
C GLU A 476 -26.68 -1.30 27.58
N ALA A 477 -27.46 -1.10 26.50
CA ALA A 477 -28.26 0.10 26.35
C ALA A 477 -29.37 0.16 27.39
N ALA A 478 -29.65 1.35 27.93
CA ALA A 478 -30.67 1.53 28.96
C ALA A 478 -32.11 1.45 28.37
N ALA A 479 -32.28 1.89 27.13
CA ALA A 479 -33.58 1.92 26.45
C ALA A 479 -33.45 1.86 24.92
N ILE A 480 -34.56 1.53 24.24
CA ILE A 480 -34.74 1.67 22.81
C ILE A 480 -35.70 2.83 22.54
N LEU A 481 -35.25 3.89 21.90
CA LEU A 481 -36.11 4.98 21.39
C LEU A 481 -36.72 4.54 20.07
N THR A 482 -38.04 4.56 19.96
CA THR A 482 -38.77 4.03 18.81
C THR A 482 -40.10 4.76 18.59
N ASP A 483 -40.77 4.54 17.45
CA ASP A 483 -42.13 5.02 17.18
C ASP A 483 -43.16 3.90 17.31
N ARG A 484 -44.47 4.26 17.25
CA ARG A 484 -45.58 3.29 17.34
C ARG A 484 -45.59 2.27 16.21
N GLN A 485 -45.11 2.65 15.02
CA GLN A 485 -45.06 1.75 13.88
C GLN A 485 -43.99 0.68 14.09
N MET A 486 -42.78 1.08 14.55
CA MET A 486 -41.72 0.13 14.88
C MET A 486 -42.08 -0.75 16.06
N LEU A 487 -42.74 -0.22 17.10
CA LEU A 487 -43.25 -1.04 18.20
C LEU A 487 -44.29 -2.08 17.72
N ALA A 488 -45.13 -1.73 16.75
CA ALA A 488 -46.07 -2.70 16.15
C ALA A 488 -45.34 -3.76 15.30
N THR A 489 -44.20 -3.41 14.69
CA THR A 489 -43.36 -4.33 13.89
C THR A 489 -42.55 -5.26 14.79
N TYR A 490 -42.06 -4.76 15.92
CA TYR A 490 -41.22 -5.46 16.88
C TYR A 490 -41.83 -5.45 18.29
N PRO A 491 -42.96 -6.16 18.51
CA PRO A 491 -43.66 -6.10 19.79
C PRO A 491 -42.86 -6.61 21.00
N GLU A 492 -41.83 -7.38 20.77
CA GLU A 492 -40.90 -7.91 21.78
C GLU A 492 -40.07 -6.84 22.50
N ILE A 493 -39.89 -5.64 21.91
CA ILE A 493 -39.13 -4.56 22.56
C ILE A 493 -39.97 -3.74 23.55
N LYS A 494 -41.25 -4.07 23.76
CA LYS A 494 -42.24 -3.26 24.54
C LYS A 494 -41.75 -2.87 25.93
N ASP A 495 -41.10 -3.77 26.61
CA ASP A 495 -40.64 -3.55 28.01
C ASP A 495 -39.30 -2.79 28.11
N THR A 496 -38.60 -2.64 27.00
CA THR A 496 -37.28 -1.97 26.89
C THR A 496 -37.35 -0.69 26.05
N CYS A 497 -38.48 -0.30 25.52
CA CYS A 497 -38.61 0.83 24.62
C CYS A 497 -39.28 2.06 25.28
N ILE A 498 -38.90 3.22 24.76
CA ILE A 498 -39.59 4.50 24.97
C ILE A 498 -40.19 4.88 23.63
N VAL A 499 -41.50 4.99 23.58
CA VAL A 499 -42.22 5.44 22.37
C VAL A 499 -42.14 6.96 22.27
N VAL A 500 -41.57 7.42 21.15
CA VAL A 500 -41.46 8.84 20.81
C VAL A 500 -42.42 9.12 19.66
N ASP A 501 -43.37 10.05 19.88
CA ASP A 501 -44.42 10.34 18.91
C ASP A 501 -44.67 11.86 18.82
N THR A 502 -44.55 12.43 17.61
CA THR A 502 -44.72 13.86 17.33
C THR A 502 -46.17 14.35 17.55
N GLY A 503 -47.13 13.45 17.66
CA GLY A 503 -48.56 13.81 17.81
C GLY A 503 -48.94 14.46 19.14
N GLU A 504 -48.09 14.41 20.17
CA GLU A 504 -48.37 14.86 21.53
C GLU A 504 -47.62 16.13 21.95
N MET A 505 -46.93 16.83 21.02
CA MET A 505 -46.26 18.09 21.36
C MET A 505 -47.26 19.20 21.65
N THR A 506 -47.13 19.83 22.80
CA THR A 506 -47.82 21.08 23.14
C THR A 506 -47.01 22.24 22.55
N PRO A 507 -47.46 22.97 21.53
CA PRO A 507 -46.70 24.06 20.95
C PRO A 507 -46.59 25.21 21.96
N GLY A 508 -45.37 25.64 22.29
CA GLY A 508 -45.12 26.97 22.86
C GLY A 508 -44.59 27.03 24.29
N GLU A 509 -44.21 25.95 24.94
CA GLU A 509 -43.50 26.07 26.22
C GLU A 509 -41.97 26.20 25.98
N VAL A 510 -41.43 27.29 26.48
CA VAL A 510 -39.97 27.53 26.56
C VAL A 510 -39.31 26.40 27.36
N PRO A 511 -38.13 25.87 26.96
CA PRO A 511 -37.49 24.75 27.62
C PRO A 511 -37.16 25.06 29.08
N GLY A 512 -38.03 24.70 29.95
CA GLY A 512 -37.92 24.91 31.38
C GLY A 512 -38.30 23.64 32.16
N LYS A 513 -37.33 22.75 32.35
CA LYS A 513 -37.31 21.82 33.48
C LYS A 513 -38.38 20.72 33.54
N ASN A 514 -38.58 19.98 32.47
CA ASN A 514 -39.39 18.76 32.51
C ASN A 514 -38.67 17.56 33.18
N GLY A 515 -38.03 17.76 34.34
CA GLY A 515 -37.38 16.68 35.08
C GLY A 515 -35.97 16.28 34.59
N PHE A 516 -35.51 16.83 33.45
CA PHE A 516 -34.17 16.57 32.97
C PHE A 516 -33.11 17.20 33.89
N VAL A 517 -32.14 16.38 34.33
CA VAL A 517 -30.98 16.81 35.11
C VAL A 517 -29.77 16.83 34.20
N ARG A 518 -29.28 18.03 33.88
CA ARG A 518 -28.08 18.22 33.05
C ARG A 518 -26.86 17.61 33.76
N PRO A 519 -26.10 16.69 33.08
CA PRO A 519 -24.83 16.17 33.61
C PRO A 519 -23.69 17.18 33.44
N GLU A 520 -22.55 16.92 34.06
CA GLU A 520 -21.30 17.61 33.76
C GLU A 520 -20.69 16.96 32.52
N TYR A 521 -20.70 17.67 31.38
CA TYR A 521 -20.23 17.12 30.12
C TYR A 521 -18.71 17.00 30.06
N SER A 522 -18.21 15.92 29.44
CA SER A 522 -16.78 15.66 29.22
C SER A 522 -16.50 15.41 27.73
N LEU A 523 -15.32 15.80 27.28
CA LEU A 523 -14.80 15.44 25.96
C LEU A 523 -14.58 13.93 25.80
N ASP A 524 -14.39 13.22 26.91
CA ASP A 524 -14.20 11.77 26.94
C ASP A 524 -15.52 11.00 26.79
N ASP A 525 -16.67 11.67 26.94
CA ASP A 525 -17.98 11.04 26.71
C ASP A 525 -18.12 10.59 25.27
N LEU A 526 -18.52 9.34 25.04
CA LEU A 526 -18.92 8.88 23.71
C LEU A 526 -20.21 9.53 23.31
N TYR A 527 -20.33 9.95 22.05
CA TYR A 527 -21.60 10.50 21.54
C TYR A 527 -22.40 9.48 20.72
N GLY A 528 -21.75 8.43 20.16
CA GLY A 528 -22.42 7.42 19.38
C GLY A 528 -21.66 6.11 19.25
N ILE A 529 -22.37 5.03 18.85
CA ILE A 529 -21.80 3.74 18.49
C ILE A 529 -22.46 3.28 17.19
N ILE A 530 -21.70 3.17 16.09
CA ILE A 530 -22.19 2.69 14.80
C ILE A 530 -21.74 1.26 14.56
N TYR A 531 -22.69 0.38 14.21
CA TYR A 531 -22.41 -1.00 13.88
C TYR A 531 -22.02 -1.18 12.41
N THR A 532 -20.86 -1.81 12.20
CA THR A 532 -20.37 -2.20 10.87
C THR A 532 -20.46 -3.71 10.68
N SER A 533 -20.56 -4.16 9.41
CA SER A 533 -20.44 -5.59 9.08
C SER A 533 -19.03 -6.06 9.34
N GLY A 534 -18.81 -6.84 10.39
CA GLY A 534 -17.50 -7.39 10.73
C GLY A 534 -17.07 -8.47 9.75
N SER A 535 -15.77 -8.55 9.43
CA SER A 535 -15.14 -9.60 8.63
C SER A 535 -15.35 -11.03 9.18
N THR A 536 -15.77 -11.14 10.46
CA THR A 536 -16.05 -12.39 11.18
C THR A 536 -17.53 -12.80 11.14
N GLY A 537 -18.38 -12.08 10.40
CA GLY A 537 -19.83 -12.33 10.30
C GLY A 537 -20.69 -11.72 11.41
N MET A 538 -20.11 -11.38 12.58
CA MET A 538 -20.84 -10.69 13.65
C MET A 538 -20.61 -9.16 13.56
N PRO A 539 -21.68 -8.33 13.76
CA PRO A 539 -21.55 -6.88 13.74
C PRO A 539 -20.62 -6.39 14.84
N LYS A 540 -19.80 -5.36 14.52
CA LYS A 540 -18.90 -4.70 15.46
C LYS A 540 -19.34 -3.26 15.68
N GLY A 541 -19.48 -2.83 16.94
CA GLY A 541 -19.80 -1.46 17.31
C GLY A 541 -18.55 -0.59 17.33
N VAL A 542 -18.50 0.44 16.49
CA VAL A 542 -17.45 1.45 16.48
C VAL A 542 -17.82 2.56 17.44
N MET A 543 -17.02 2.76 18.48
CA MET A 543 -17.21 3.81 19.49
C MET A 543 -16.71 5.16 18.95
N LEU A 544 -17.57 6.16 18.95
CA LEU A 544 -17.32 7.48 18.37
C LEU A 544 -17.00 8.51 19.46
N HIS A 545 -15.77 9.03 19.41
CA HIS A 545 -15.27 10.05 20.30
C HIS A 545 -15.49 11.46 19.77
N GLN A 546 -15.76 12.41 20.66
CA GLN A 546 -16.12 13.78 20.30
C GLN A 546 -15.01 14.53 19.57
N ALA A 547 -13.74 14.34 19.96
CA ALA A 547 -12.61 15.09 19.38
C ALA A 547 -12.51 14.94 17.84
N GLY A 548 -12.73 13.73 17.31
CA GLY A 548 -12.73 13.49 15.86
C GLY A 548 -13.83 14.24 15.13
N LEU A 549 -15.05 14.23 15.70
CA LEU A 549 -16.19 14.96 15.16
C LEU A 549 -15.98 16.46 15.20
N ILE A 550 -15.53 17.02 16.33
CA ILE A 550 -15.27 18.46 16.52
C ILE A 550 -14.22 18.94 15.51
N ASN A 551 -13.15 18.17 15.32
CA ASN A 551 -12.14 18.48 14.31
C ASN A 551 -12.72 18.49 12.89
N CYS A 552 -13.55 17.50 12.55
CA CYS A 552 -14.25 17.44 11.26
C CYS A 552 -15.17 18.65 11.07
N MET A 553 -15.97 19.00 12.09
CA MET A 553 -16.87 20.15 12.07
C MET A 553 -16.11 21.46 11.85
N ALA A 554 -15.02 21.70 12.60
CA ALA A 554 -14.20 22.91 12.48
C ALA A 554 -13.58 23.06 11.09
N PHE A 555 -13.06 21.96 10.52
CA PHE A 555 -12.50 21.94 9.17
C PHE A 555 -13.57 22.21 8.10
N THR A 556 -14.69 21.50 8.15
CA THR A 556 -15.74 21.59 7.13
C THR A 556 -16.45 22.94 7.18
N ARG A 557 -16.70 23.49 8.37
CA ARG A 557 -17.19 24.85 8.57
C ARG A 557 -16.33 25.87 7.82
N LYS A 558 -15.01 25.80 7.99
CA LYS A 558 -14.06 26.70 7.33
C LYS A 558 -14.03 26.48 5.82
N LEU A 559 -14.03 25.22 5.37
CA LEU A 559 -13.95 24.85 3.96
C LEU A 559 -15.20 25.29 3.18
N LEU A 560 -16.39 25.09 3.75
CA LEU A 560 -17.67 25.37 3.10
C LEU A 560 -18.22 26.77 3.43
N HIS A 561 -17.55 27.53 4.31
CA HIS A 561 -18.03 28.84 4.78
C HIS A 561 -19.48 28.78 5.33
N LEU A 562 -19.74 27.76 6.17
CA LEU A 562 -21.10 27.51 6.70
C LEU A 562 -21.63 28.68 7.52
N THR A 563 -22.93 28.93 7.35
CA THR A 563 -23.69 29.97 8.05
C THR A 563 -25.04 29.42 8.51
N GLU A 564 -25.72 30.17 9.38
CA GLU A 564 -27.08 29.87 9.88
C GLU A 564 -28.15 29.87 8.77
N THR A 565 -27.82 30.34 7.57
CA THR A 565 -28.77 30.36 6.43
C THR A 565 -28.70 29.10 5.57
N ASP A 566 -27.71 28.23 5.83
CA ASP A 566 -27.52 27.02 5.04
C ASP A 566 -28.54 25.92 5.37
N ARG A 567 -28.78 25.05 4.37
CA ARG A 567 -29.71 23.95 4.48
C ARG A 567 -29.11 22.69 3.89
N MET A 568 -28.97 21.66 4.73
CA MET A 568 -28.39 20.36 4.34
C MET A 568 -29.51 19.34 4.12
N ILE A 569 -29.55 18.71 2.95
CA ILE A 569 -30.37 17.52 2.74
C ILE A 569 -29.67 16.28 3.33
N SER A 570 -30.31 15.62 4.30
CA SER A 570 -29.79 14.43 4.96
C SER A 570 -30.33 13.16 4.31
N LEU A 571 -29.60 12.59 3.37
CA LEU A 571 -29.99 11.38 2.64
C LEU A 571 -29.46 10.10 3.28
N THR A 572 -28.29 10.16 3.89
CA THR A 572 -27.61 8.99 4.45
C THR A 572 -28.36 8.45 5.68
N ASN A 573 -28.58 7.13 5.74
CA ASN A 573 -29.19 6.47 6.90
C ASN A 573 -28.38 6.74 8.18
N LEU A 574 -29.07 6.92 9.33
CA LEU A 574 -28.43 7.20 10.63
C LEU A 574 -27.40 6.14 11.05
N CYS A 575 -27.50 4.92 10.53
CA CYS A 575 -26.55 3.84 10.79
C CYS A 575 -25.19 3.99 10.09
N HIS A 576 -24.99 5.03 9.28
CA HIS A 576 -23.75 5.33 8.58
C HIS A 576 -23.13 6.63 9.13
N ASP A 577 -21.80 6.66 9.22
CA ASP A 577 -21.00 7.74 9.79
C ASP A 577 -21.22 9.11 9.11
N MET A 578 -21.48 9.16 7.82
CA MET A 578 -21.74 10.42 7.11
C MET A 578 -22.97 11.16 7.67
N SER A 579 -23.98 10.45 8.19
CA SER A 579 -25.18 11.04 8.78
C SER A 579 -24.88 11.88 10.03
N ILE A 580 -23.76 11.63 10.68
CA ILE A 580 -23.31 12.32 11.90
C ILE A 580 -23.10 13.81 11.59
N TYR A 581 -22.38 14.09 10.50
CA TYR A 581 -22.13 15.47 10.10
C TYR A 581 -23.44 16.18 9.67
N ASP A 582 -24.34 15.48 9.00
CA ASP A 582 -25.65 16.04 8.58
C ASP A 582 -26.48 16.58 9.76
N ILE A 583 -26.29 16.02 10.96
CA ILE A 583 -26.99 16.45 12.18
C ILE A 583 -26.12 17.42 12.97
N PHE A 584 -24.99 16.97 13.47
CA PHE A 584 -24.18 17.74 14.43
C PHE A 584 -23.47 18.93 13.80
N GLY A 585 -22.86 18.72 12.62
CA GLY A 585 -22.14 19.79 11.92
C GLY A 585 -23.05 20.91 11.48
N ILE A 586 -24.28 20.61 11.12
CA ILE A 586 -25.28 21.58 10.67
C ILE A 586 -25.92 22.30 11.85
N LEU A 587 -26.37 21.55 12.86
CA LEU A 587 -27.06 22.13 14.02
C LEU A 587 -26.14 22.97 14.91
N ALA A 588 -24.83 22.66 14.95
CA ALA A 588 -23.85 23.47 15.69
C ALA A 588 -23.64 24.87 15.08
N GLU A 589 -23.94 25.04 13.79
CA GLU A 589 -23.76 26.32 13.07
C GLU A 589 -25.06 27.13 12.93
N GLY A 590 -26.16 26.69 13.54
CA GLY A 590 -27.47 27.37 13.43
C GLY A 590 -28.22 27.13 12.12
N ALA A 591 -27.72 26.23 11.27
CA ALA A 591 -28.22 25.85 9.95
C ALA A 591 -29.33 24.78 10.03
N ALA A 592 -30.03 24.49 8.93
CA ALA A 592 -31.18 23.58 8.93
C ALA A 592 -30.89 22.23 8.30
N VAL A 593 -31.38 21.15 8.94
CA VAL A 593 -31.40 19.79 8.41
C VAL A 593 -32.70 19.53 7.68
N VAL A 594 -32.64 19.14 6.41
CA VAL A 594 -33.82 18.83 5.57
C VAL A 594 -33.91 17.33 5.39
N LEU A 595 -34.97 16.72 5.88
CA LEU A 595 -35.20 15.27 5.83
C LEU A 595 -36.12 14.94 4.64
N PRO A 596 -35.77 13.93 3.81
CA PRO A 596 -36.66 13.45 2.77
C PRO A 596 -37.91 12.77 3.37
N ASP A 597 -38.97 12.74 2.60
CA ASP A 597 -40.18 12.01 2.99
C ASP A 597 -39.90 10.53 3.20
N LYS A 598 -40.44 9.93 4.24
CA LYS A 598 -40.19 8.55 4.67
C LYS A 598 -40.30 7.53 3.54
N ASP A 599 -41.36 7.65 2.72
CA ASP A 599 -41.63 6.70 1.63
C ASP A 599 -40.83 6.99 0.35
N LYS A 600 -40.05 8.08 0.32
CA LYS A 600 -39.35 8.59 -0.85
C LYS A 600 -37.84 8.86 -0.59
N THR A 601 -37.31 8.22 0.41
CA THR A 601 -35.89 8.41 0.81
C THR A 601 -34.89 8.02 -0.29
N LYS A 602 -35.29 7.18 -1.26
CA LYS A 602 -34.46 6.72 -2.38
C LYS A 602 -34.99 7.21 -3.76
N ASP A 603 -35.78 8.26 -3.77
CA ASP A 603 -36.39 8.81 -4.98
C ASP A 603 -35.67 10.11 -5.41
N PRO A 604 -34.85 10.11 -6.48
CA PRO A 604 -34.15 11.28 -6.95
C PRO A 604 -35.07 12.44 -7.34
N ASP A 605 -36.25 12.18 -7.91
CA ASP A 605 -37.19 13.22 -8.27
C ASP A 605 -37.74 13.94 -7.02
N ASN A 606 -37.92 13.19 -5.93
CA ASN A 606 -38.29 13.78 -4.64
C ASN A 606 -37.13 14.62 -4.08
N TRP A 607 -35.88 14.19 -4.21
CA TRP A 607 -34.73 14.97 -3.77
C TRP A 607 -34.60 16.29 -4.54
N LEU A 608 -34.78 16.27 -5.85
CA LEU A 608 -34.78 17.48 -6.68
C LEU A 608 -35.90 18.44 -6.26
N LYS A 609 -37.08 17.92 -5.93
CA LYS A 609 -38.18 18.72 -5.41
C LYS A 609 -37.84 19.37 -4.08
N ILE A 610 -37.31 18.59 -3.13
CA ILE A 610 -36.88 19.07 -1.80
C ILE A 610 -35.82 20.17 -1.94
N ILE A 611 -34.81 19.95 -2.80
CA ILE A 611 -33.73 20.92 -3.04
C ILE A 611 -34.30 22.27 -3.48
N ARG A 612 -35.27 22.27 -4.39
CA ARG A 612 -35.89 23.49 -4.92
C ARG A 612 -36.82 24.15 -3.90
N ASP A 613 -37.73 23.36 -3.30
CA ASP A 613 -38.79 23.88 -2.42
C ASP A 613 -38.21 24.44 -1.12
N HIS A 614 -37.16 23.78 -0.58
CA HIS A 614 -36.53 24.17 0.68
C HIS A 614 -35.17 24.89 0.48
N LYS A 615 -34.77 25.24 -0.75
CA LYS A 615 -33.52 25.98 -1.07
C LYS A 615 -32.31 25.34 -0.42
N VAL A 616 -32.14 24.03 -0.57
CA VAL A 616 -31.00 23.29 -0.06
C VAL A 616 -29.69 23.84 -0.66
N THR A 617 -28.71 24.14 0.18
CA THR A 617 -27.41 24.68 -0.20
C THR A 617 -26.29 23.65 -0.09
N LEU A 618 -26.51 22.58 0.70
CA LEU A 618 -25.49 21.58 1.01
C LEU A 618 -25.99 20.17 0.70
N TRP A 619 -25.10 19.39 0.13
CA TRP A 619 -25.29 17.96 -0.18
C TRP A 619 -24.11 17.15 0.34
N ASN A 620 -24.39 16.13 1.16
CA ASN A 620 -23.40 15.18 1.68
C ASN A 620 -23.90 13.75 1.43
N SER A 621 -23.19 12.99 0.58
CA SER A 621 -23.55 11.60 0.30
C SER A 621 -22.37 10.80 -0.23
N VAL A 622 -22.49 9.47 -0.20
CA VAL A 622 -21.55 8.59 -0.90
C VAL A 622 -21.73 8.72 -2.43
N PRO A 623 -20.68 8.45 -3.24
CA PRO A 623 -20.73 8.56 -4.70
C PRO A 623 -21.92 7.84 -5.34
N ALA A 624 -22.26 6.64 -4.86
CA ALA A 624 -23.38 5.86 -5.38
C ALA A 624 -24.77 6.57 -5.25
N ILE A 625 -24.96 7.41 -4.23
CA ILE A 625 -26.18 8.23 -4.09
C ILE A 625 -26.12 9.42 -5.07
N SER A 626 -24.92 10.03 -5.23
CA SER A 626 -24.75 11.14 -6.18
C SER A 626 -24.93 10.70 -7.63
N GLU A 627 -24.58 9.46 -7.98
CA GLU A 627 -24.76 8.89 -9.33
C GLU A 627 -26.24 8.67 -9.71
N MET A 628 -27.14 8.65 -8.71
CA MET A 628 -28.57 8.52 -8.95
C MET A 628 -29.23 9.83 -9.42
N MET A 629 -28.54 10.98 -9.26
CA MET A 629 -28.97 12.32 -9.68
C MET A 629 -28.54 12.63 -11.11
#